data_c3189d48963c5db04b2015b0215cc8de
#
_entry.id   c3189d48963c5db04b2015b0215cc8de
#
_cell.length_a   1.000
_cell.length_b   1.000
_cell.length_c   1.000
_cell.angle_alpha   90.00
_cell.angle_beta   90.00
_cell.angle_gamma   90.00
#
_symmetry.space_group_name_H-M   'P 1'
#
loop_
_entity.id
_entity.type
_entity.pdbx_description
1 polymer ?
#
loop_
_entity_poly.entity_id
_entity_poly.type
_entity_poly.pdbx_seq_one_letter_code
_entity_poly.pdbx_strand_id
1 'polypeptide(L)'
;SNKQDIGVKQPELEQYILDNFYDQFKGIIGEEDVKEVLNIIKEHFTVDWYKRNPILSKINMSITGYYFKKCQSRDAAKQKAEQIVTLLNQMVKDFITATDERGE
;
A
#
# COMPACT_ATOMS: atom_id res chain seq x y z
N SER A 1 -3.81 4.07 25.39
CA SER A 1 -3.53 4.05 23.96
C SER A 1 -2.81 5.33 23.55
N ASN A 2 -2.20 5.26 22.43
CA ASN A 2 -1.44 6.37 21.90
C ASN A 2 -2.39 7.37 21.25
N LYS A 3 -2.17 8.66 21.51
CA LYS A 3 -3.01 9.70 20.93
C LYS A 3 -2.94 9.68 19.40
N GLN A 4 -1.80 9.30 18.85
CA GLN A 4 -1.65 9.23 17.41
C GLN A 4 -2.58 8.20 16.79
N ASP A 5 -2.89 7.16 17.52
CA ASP A 5 -3.78 6.13 17.01
C ASP A 5 -5.23 6.59 17.00
N ILE A 6 -5.56 7.54 17.87
CA ILE A 6 -6.94 8.02 17.96
C ILE A 6 -7.33 8.79 16.70
N GLY A 7 -6.38 9.49 16.09
CA GLY A 7 -6.65 10.29 14.91
C GLY A 7 -6.77 9.50 13.63
N VAL A 8 -6.32 8.23 13.63
CA VAL A 8 -6.34 7.43 12.41
C VAL A 8 -7.57 6.55 12.38
N LYS A 9 -8.41 6.78 11.38
CA LYS A 9 -9.59 5.95 11.15
C LYS A 9 -9.27 5.03 9.99
N GLN A 10 -9.05 3.76 10.30
CA GLN A 10 -8.60 2.80 9.31
C GLN A 10 -9.52 2.68 8.10
N PRO A 11 -10.85 2.62 8.27
CA PRO A 11 -11.71 2.56 7.07
C PRO A 11 -11.53 3.76 6.16
N GLU A 12 -11.31 4.95 6.73
CA GLU A 12 -11.10 6.15 5.93
C GLU A 12 -9.75 6.12 5.23
N LEU A 13 -8.72 5.62 5.91
CA LEU A 13 -7.42 5.42 5.29
C LEU A 13 -7.52 4.48 4.09
N GLU A 14 -8.21 3.38 4.29
CA GLU A 14 -8.36 2.39 3.22
C GLU A 14 -9.14 2.97 2.05
N GLN A 15 -10.17 3.77 2.32
CA GLN A 15 -10.91 4.41 1.25
C GLN A 15 -10.04 5.42 0.50
N TYR A 16 -9.21 6.16 1.23
CA TYR A 16 -8.27 7.08 0.61
C TYR A 16 -7.34 6.34 -0.36
N ILE A 17 -6.83 5.19 0.06
CA ILE A 17 -5.96 4.39 -0.79
C ILE A 17 -6.72 3.92 -2.04
N LEU A 18 -7.93 3.39 -1.85
CA LEU A 18 -8.72 2.91 -2.98
C LEU A 18 -9.02 4.02 -3.98
N ASP A 19 -9.37 5.20 -3.47
CA ASP A 19 -9.75 6.32 -4.32
C ASP A 19 -8.58 6.88 -5.13
N ASN A 20 -7.37 6.76 -4.59
CA ASN A 20 -6.20 7.42 -5.20
C ASN A 20 -5.21 6.44 -5.82
N PHE A 21 -5.46 5.15 -5.68
CA PHE A 21 -4.47 4.14 -6.09
C PHE A 21 -4.16 4.20 -7.57
N TYR A 22 -5.19 4.23 -8.40
CA TYR A 22 -4.99 4.24 -9.84
C TYR A 22 -4.15 5.43 -10.28
N ASP A 23 -4.52 6.61 -9.84
CA ASP A 23 -3.82 7.82 -10.24
C ASP A 23 -2.38 7.84 -9.76
N GLN A 24 -2.13 7.31 -8.57
CA GLN A 24 -0.78 7.29 -8.01
C GLN A 24 0.11 6.27 -8.71
N PHE A 25 -0.45 5.16 -9.16
CA PHE A 25 0.36 4.05 -9.65
C PHE A 25 0.39 3.89 -11.17
N LYS A 26 -0.52 4.54 -11.90
CA LYS A 26 -0.62 4.33 -13.35
C LYS A 26 0.64 4.73 -14.10
N GLY A 27 1.46 5.60 -13.53
CA GLY A 27 2.71 6.03 -14.16
C GLY A 27 3.91 5.15 -13.77
N ILE A 28 3.70 4.20 -12.87
CA ILE A 28 4.76 3.37 -12.33
C ILE A 28 4.62 1.93 -12.81
N ILE A 29 3.39 1.44 -12.88
CA ILE A 29 3.10 0.09 -13.32
C ILE A 29 2.03 0.12 -14.40
N GLY A 30 1.91 -0.95 -15.15
CA GLY A 30 0.91 -1.03 -16.21
C GLY A 30 -0.51 -0.98 -15.67
N GLU A 31 -1.42 -0.48 -16.49
CA GLU A 31 -2.81 -0.34 -16.05
C GLU A 31 -3.43 -1.65 -15.58
N GLU A 32 -3.15 -2.73 -16.31
CA GLU A 32 -3.67 -4.04 -15.93
C GLU A 32 -3.10 -4.51 -14.60
N ASP A 33 -1.87 -4.09 -14.29
CA ASP A 33 -1.23 -4.47 -13.03
C ASP A 33 -1.81 -3.68 -11.87
N VAL A 34 -2.26 -2.45 -12.10
CA VAL A 34 -2.81 -1.62 -11.03
C VAL A 34 -3.93 -2.35 -10.32
N LYS A 35 -4.84 -2.94 -11.08
CA LYS A 35 -5.99 -3.62 -10.50
C LYS A 35 -5.55 -4.84 -9.66
N GLU A 36 -4.64 -5.63 -10.22
CA GLU A 36 -4.21 -6.85 -9.53
C GLU A 36 -3.41 -6.54 -8.28
N VAL A 37 -2.54 -5.53 -8.36
CA VAL A 37 -1.76 -5.14 -7.19
C VAL A 37 -2.67 -4.59 -6.11
N LEU A 38 -3.66 -3.78 -6.49
CA LEU A 38 -4.61 -3.27 -5.50
C LEU A 38 -5.37 -4.40 -4.82
N ASN A 39 -5.76 -5.41 -5.57
CA ASN A 39 -6.45 -6.56 -4.98
C ASN A 39 -5.56 -7.28 -3.97
N ILE A 40 -4.28 -7.43 -4.29
CA ILE A 40 -3.33 -8.03 -3.34
C ILE A 40 -3.28 -7.22 -2.05
N ILE A 41 -3.18 -5.91 -2.17
CA ILE A 41 -3.09 -5.04 -0.99
C ILE A 41 -4.38 -5.12 -0.17
N LYS A 42 -5.53 -5.11 -0.83
CA LYS A 42 -6.82 -5.17 -0.13
C LYS A 42 -6.97 -6.42 0.71
N GLU A 43 -6.40 -7.53 0.26
CA GLU A 43 -6.47 -8.78 1.03
C GLU A 43 -5.78 -8.67 2.37
N HIS A 44 -4.94 -7.67 2.54
CA HIS A 44 -4.19 -7.48 3.77
C HIS A 44 -4.72 -6.33 4.62
N PHE A 45 -5.90 -5.83 4.31
CA PHE A 45 -6.54 -4.77 5.12
C PHE A 45 -7.10 -5.34 6.41
N THR A 46 -6.20 -5.80 7.27
CA THR A 46 -6.56 -6.34 8.58
C THR A 46 -6.33 -5.26 9.64
N VAL A 47 -6.64 -5.55 10.90
CA VAL A 47 -6.52 -4.56 11.96
C VAL A 47 -5.09 -4.00 12.01
N ASP A 48 -4.96 -2.68 11.92
CA ASP A 48 -3.68 -1.97 12.04
C ASP A 48 -2.63 -2.42 11.03
N TRP A 49 -3.06 -2.95 9.88
CA TRP A 49 -2.14 -3.51 8.89
C TRP A 49 -1.04 -2.52 8.49
N TYR A 50 -1.39 -1.26 8.35
CA TYR A 50 -0.50 -0.24 7.80
C TYR A 50 0.68 0.09 8.73
N LYS A 51 0.60 -0.31 9.99
CA LYS A 51 1.71 -0.08 10.92
C LYS A 51 2.29 -1.38 11.46
N ARG A 52 1.97 -2.52 10.85
CA ARG A 52 2.47 -3.82 11.28
C ARG A 52 3.45 -4.35 10.25
N ASN A 53 4.74 -4.33 10.61
CA ASN A 53 5.79 -4.76 9.69
C ASN A 53 5.56 -6.17 9.13
N PRO A 54 5.11 -7.16 9.91
CA PRO A 54 4.84 -8.48 9.31
C PRO A 54 3.80 -8.43 8.20
N ILE A 55 2.79 -7.59 8.32
CA ILE A 55 1.76 -7.47 7.29
C ILE A 55 2.34 -6.79 6.05
N LEU A 56 3.10 -5.70 6.26
CA LEU A 56 3.74 -5.01 5.14
C LEU A 56 4.71 -5.94 4.41
N SER A 57 5.41 -6.82 5.13
CA SER A 57 6.28 -7.81 4.50
C SER A 57 5.48 -8.79 3.66
N LYS A 58 4.31 -9.22 4.14
CA LYS A 58 3.47 -10.13 3.38
C LYS A 58 2.97 -9.47 2.10
N ILE A 59 2.61 -8.21 2.17
CA ILE A 59 2.21 -7.45 0.98
C ILE A 59 3.36 -7.45 -0.02
N ASN A 60 4.56 -7.12 0.46
CA ASN A 60 5.75 -7.09 -0.40
C ASN A 60 5.98 -8.45 -1.06
N MET A 61 5.91 -9.52 -0.29
CA MET A 61 6.13 -10.86 -0.81
C MET A 61 5.09 -11.25 -1.84
N SER A 62 3.83 -10.89 -1.60
CA SER A 62 2.76 -11.23 -2.53
C SER A 62 2.91 -10.49 -3.84
N ILE A 63 3.28 -9.20 -3.78
CA ILE A 63 3.50 -8.42 -5.00
C ILE A 63 4.72 -8.95 -5.74
N THR A 64 5.79 -9.32 -5.01
CA THR A 64 6.96 -9.93 -5.62
C THR A 64 6.58 -11.18 -6.38
N GLY A 65 5.76 -12.05 -5.77
CA GLY A 65 5.31 -13.27 -6.44
C GLY A 65 4.53 -12.99 -7.70
N TYR A 66 3.67 -11.99 -7.64
CA TYR A 66 2.88 -11.59 -8.81
C TYR A 66 3.80 -11.20 -9.97
N TYR A 67 4.78 -10.35 -9.70
CA TYR A 67 5.68 -9.89 -10.75
C TYR A 67 6.67 -10.96 -11.20
N PHE A 68 7.08 -11.83 -10.29
CA PHE A 68 7.99 -12.90 -10.67
C PHE A 68 7.37 -13.81 -11.73
N LYS A 69 6.08 -14.08 -11.59
CA LYS A 69 5.39 -14.90 -12.59
C LYS A 69 5.37 -14.24 -13.96
N LYS A 70 5.38 -12.92 -14.00
CA LYS A 70 5.29 -12.17 -15.26
C LYS A 70 6.66 -12.00 -15.90
N CYS A 71 7.66 -11.60 -15.13
CA CYS A 71 8.97 -11.26 -15.70
C CYS A 71 10.01 -12.34 -15.50
N GLN A 72 9.75 -13.30 -14.62
CA GLN A 72 10.63 -14.43 -14.35
C GLN A 72 12.04 -14.00 -13.94
N SER A 73 12.14 -12.84 -13.32
CA SER A 73 13.37 -12.33 -12.76
C SER A 73 13.09 -11.96 -11.31
N ARG A 74 13.75 -12.65 -10.39
CA ARG A 74 13.53 -12.41 -8.97
C ARG A 74 13.92 -10.99 -8.58
N ASP A 75 15.07 -10.53 -9.08
CA ASP A 75 15.55 -9.20 -8.72
C ASP A 75 14.63 -8.11 -9.27
N ALA A 76 14.19 -8.25 -10.52
CA ALA A 76 13.27 -7.28 -11.09
C ALA A 76 11.95 -7.25 -10.34
N ALA A 77 11.44 -8.43 -9.98
CA ALA A 77 10.18 -8.53 -9.24
C ALA A 77 10.31 -7.87 -7.86
N LYS A 78 11.42 -8.12 -7.17
CA LYS A 78 11.64 -7.52 -5.85
C LYS A 78 11.74 -6.02 -5.92
N GLN A 79 12.44 -5.50 -6.94
CA GLN A 79 12.56 -4.06 -7.10
C GLN A 79 11.21 -3.41 -7.35
N LYS A 80 10.40 -4.05 -8.18
CA LYS A 80 9.07 -3.52 -8.47
C LYS A 80 8.21 -3.52 -7.22
N ALA A 81 8.24 -4.61 -6.46
CA ALA A 81 7.47 -4.70 -5.22
C ALA A 81 7.90 -3.64 -4.22
N GLU A 82 9.22 -3.43 -4.08
CA GLU A 82 9.72 -2.41 -3.16
C GLU A 82 9.26 -1.02 -3.56
N GLN A 83 9.27 -0.74 -4.84
CA GLN A 83 8.80 0.54 -5.35
C GLN A 83 7.34 0.75 -5.00
N ILE A 84 6.53 -0.27 -5.19
CA ILE A 84 5.10 -0.20 -4.91
C ILE A 84 4.83 -0.03 -3.41
N VAL A 85 5.49 -0.82 -2.58
CA VAL A 85 5.29 -0.74 -1.14
C VAL A 85 5.77 0.60 -0.59
N THR A 86 6.86 1.13 -1.13
CA THR A 86 7.35 2.44 -0.71
C THR A 86 6.30 3.52 -0.99
N LEU A 87 5.69 3.47 -2.18
CA LEU A 87 4.66 4.45 -2.51
C LEU A 87 3.40 4.24 -1.68
N LEU A 88 3.04 2.99 -1.43
CA LEU A 88 1.90 2.70 -0.55
C LEU A 88 2.13 3.30 0.84
N ASN A 89 3.33 3.11 1.39
CA ASN A 89 3.66 3.69 2.69
C ASN A 89 3.60 5.21 2.65
N GLN A 90 3.99 5.82 1.54
CA GLN A 90 3.90 7.26 1.39
C GLN A 90 2.45 7.72 1.40
N MET A 91 1.56 6.98 0.75
CA MET A 91 0.14 7.30 0.78
C MET A 91 -0.40 7.26 2.20
N VAL A 92 0.01 6.25 2.97
CA VAL A 92 -0.40 6.15 4.37
C VAL A 92 0.07 7.36 5.16
N LYS A 93 1.34 7.73 4.98
CA LYS A 93 1.88 8.89 5.69
C LYS A 93 1.18 10.17 5.29
N ASP A 94 0.88 10.32 4.03
CA ASP A 94 0.19 11.52 3.55
C ASP A 94 -1.20 11.63 4.17
N PHE A 95 -1.90 10.51 4.28
CA PHE A 95 -3.22 10.51 4.89
C PHE A 95 -3.13 10.90 6.38
N ILE A 96 -2.18 10.31 7.09
CA ILE A 96 -2.03 10.56 8.52
C ILE A 96 -1.65 12.02 8.75
N THR A 97 -0.72 12.55 7.95
CA THR A 97 -0.30 13.94 8.08
C THR A 97 -1.47 14.88 7.82
N ALA A 98 -2.26 14.61 6.79
CA ALA A 98 -3.41 15.47 6.49
C ALA A 98 -4.43 15.45 7.62
N THR A 99 -4.64 14.28 8.23
CA THR A 99 -5.56 14.15 9.36
C THR A 99 -5.06 14.96 10.55
N ASP A 100 -3.75 14.86 10.84
CA ASP A 100 -3.17 15.61 11.94
C ASP A 100 -3.26 17.12 11.71
N GLU A 101 -3.03 17.54 10.47
CA GLU A 101 -3.06 18.97 10.14
C GLU A 101 -4.45 19.56 10.28
N ARG A 102 -5.49 18.73 10.22
CA ARG A 102 -6.85 19.20 10.41
C ARG A 102 -7.22 19.32 11.89
N GLY A 103 -6.30 18.99 12.77
CA GLY A 103 -6.52 19.16 14.19
C GLY A 103 -7.30 18.06 14.87
N GLU A 104 -7.46 16.95 14.22
CA GLU A 104 -8.12 15.80 14.85
C GLU A 104 -7.21 14.97 15.76
#